data_2fba7fb7d504d83b76ab266f7d1a0f12
#
_entry.id   2fba7fb7d504d83b76ab266f7d1a0f12
#
_cell.length_a   1.000
_cell.length_b   1.000
_cell.length_c   1.000
_cell.angle_alpha   90.00
_cell.angle_beta   90.00
_cell.angle_gamma   90.00
#
_symmetry.space_group_name_H-M   'P 1'
#
loop_
_entity.id
_entity.type
_entity.pdbx_description
1 polymer ?
#
loop_
_entity_poly.entity_id
_entity_poly.type
_entity_poly.pdbx_seq_one_letter_code
_entity_poly.pdbx_strand_id
1 'polypeptide(L)'
;MRIEQQYGEPVDSTTPALGERATGWEFAWLDGRAGGPSWSYPELARALLRRADAALDLDTGGGELLAELAPLPPHTVAVESWARNTPVARDRLAPFGVPVLTELPGGEEEFDVVLSRHGRLPAADIFRLLRPGGHLLSQQVGSDDLAGLNAALGAPPAHHRWCAEVAAAALEEAGLHVTDVREEHPDVIFHSVGEVVRQLRDVPWQIRDFSTEKYADALGRVDSFIRLHGALTVTAHRFLIQAVRS
;
A
#
# COMPACT_ATOMS: atom_id res chain seq x y z
N MET A 1 -0.26 6.52 21.74
CA MET A 1 0.97 6.82 20.93
C MET A 1 0.46 6.96 19.49
N ARG A 2 0.54 8.16 18.91
CA ARG A 2 -0.10 8.45 17.61
C ARG A 2 0.53 7.62 16.51
N ILE A 3 -0.31 6.88 15.78
CA ILE A 3 0.06 6.06 14.60
C ILE A 3 0.40 6.95 13.37
N GLU A 4 0.48 8.26 13.54
CA GLU A 4 0.77 9.25 12.50
C GLU A 4 2.17 9.14 11.85
N GLN A 5 3.03 8.21 12.30
CA GLN A 5 4.39 8.06 11.81
C GLN A 5 4.63 6.85 10.89
N GLN A 6 3.58 6.23 10.37
CA GLN A 6 3.71 5.00 9.57
C GLN A 6 4.35 5.23 8.19
N TYR A 7 4.07 6.37 7.60
CA TYR A 7 4.74 6.85 6.39
C TYR A 7 5.43 8.14 6.79
N GLY A 8 6.76 8.09 6.90
CA GLY A 8 7.57 9.24 7.28
C GLY A 8 7.11 10.51 6.58
N GLU A 9 7.37 11.66 7.21
CA GLU A 9 7.06 12.99 6.66
C GLU A 9 7.30 13.05 5.16
N PRO A 10 6.50 13.82 4.39
CA PRO A 10 6.71 13.96 2.96
C PRO A 10 8.18 14.32 2.73
N VAL A 11 8.87 13.49 1.93
CA VAL A 11 10.27 13.72 1.56
C VAL A 11 10.36 15.15 1.06
N ASP A 12 11.15 15.97 1.76
CA ASP A 12 11.38 17.37 1.45
C ASP A 12 11.59 17.53 -0.06
N SER A 13 10.83 18.44 -0.66
CA SER A 13 10.80 18.72 -2.10
C SER A 13 12.15 19.23 -2.67
N THR A 14 13.21 19.21 -1.89
CA THR A 14 14.56 19.66 -2.26
C THR A 14 15.50 18.57 -2.75
N THR A 15 15.06 17.30 -2.86
CA THR A 15 15.90 16.26 -3.47
C THR A 15 15.68 16.29 -4.99
N PRO A 16 16.57 16.91 -5.77
CA PRO A 16 16.45 16.91 -7.23
C PRO A 16 16.78 15.51 -7.76
N ALA A 17 16.02 15.05 -8.75
CA ALA A 17 16.21 13.85 -9.55
C ALA A 17 15.50 12.55 -9.19
N LEU A 18 14.67 12.47 -8.14
CA LEU A 18 13.77 11.34 -7.89
C LEU A 18 12.34 11.58 -8.39
N GLY A 19 12.08 12.75 -8.99
CA GLY A 19 10.76 13.36 -9.10
C GLY A 19 9.99 13.21 -10.39
N GLU A 20 10.51 12.64 -11.47
CA GLU A 20 9.86 12.84 -12.79
C GLU A 20 8.98 11.68 -13.29
N ARG A 21 8.84 10.55 -12.60
CA ARG A 21 8.16 9.39 -13.19
C ARG A 21 7.14 8.60 -12.35
N ALA A 22 6.83 8.97 -11.13
CA ALA A 22 5.79 8.27 -10.39
C ALA A 22 4.49 9.08 -10.33
N THR A 23 3.72 9.06 -11.39
CA THR A 23 2.29 9.35 -11.36
C THR A 23 1.56 8.00 -11.41
N GLY A 24 0.93 7.60 -10.29
CA GLY A 24 0.33 6.28 -10.14
C GLY A 24 1.30 5.21 -9.61
N TRP A 25 0.77 4.05 -9.25
CA TRP A 25 1.51 2.91 -8.69
C TRP A 25 1.58 1.76 -9.69
N GLU A 26 2.06 2.01 -10.91
CA GLU A 26 2.20 0.98 -11.93
C GLU A 26 3.50 0.18 -11.75
N PHE A 27 3.41 -0.96 -11.08
CA PHE A 27 4.48 -1.94 -10.95
C PHE A 27 4.37 -3.08 -11.99
N ALA A 28 3.81 -2.80 -13.16
CA ALA A 28 3.61 -3.80 -14.22
C ALA A 28 4.91 -4.54 -14.63
N TRP A 29 6.09 -3.94 -14.38
CA TRP A 29 7.37 -4.60 -14.62
C TRP A 29 7.67 -5.76 -13.65
N LEU A 30 6.93 -5.86 -12.53
CA LEU A 30 6.98 -7.00 -11.61
C LEU A 30 6.05 -8.14 -12.01
N ASP A 31 5.22 -7.97 -13.05
CA ASP A 31 4.32 -9.00 -13.52
C ASP A 31 5.09 -10.27 -13.89
N GLY A 32 4.67 -11.39 -13.29
CA GLY A 32 5.34 -12.68 -13.42
C GLY A 32 6.65 -12.85 -12.64
N ARG A 33 7.09 -11.86 -11.86
CA ARG A 33 8.32 -11.87 -11.05
C ARG A 33 8.06 -11.75 -9.56
N ALA A 34 6.92 -11.19 -9.18
CA ALA A 34 6.44 -11.17 -7.82
C ALA A 34 5.30 -12.18 -7.69
N GLY A 35 5.45 -13.15 -6.80
CA GLY A 35 4.31 -13.91 -6.30
C GLY A 35 3.35 -12.94 -5.62
N GLY A 36 2.06 -12.97 -6.01
CA GLY A 36 1.02 -12.30 -5.23
C GLY A 36 0.67 -13.13 -3.99
N PRO A 37 0.00 -12.55 -3.00
CA PRO A 37 -0.60 -13.33 -1.93
C PRO A 37 -1.67 -14.26 -2.48
N SER A 38 -2.01 -15.33 -1.73
CA SER A 38 -2.99 -16.33 -2.14
C SER A 38 -4.43 -15.80 -2.24
N TRP A 39 -4.70 -14.62 -1.69
CA TRP A 39 -6.00 -13.94 -1.79
C TRP A 39 -6.04 -12.93 -2.93
N SER A 40 -7.23 -12.68 -3.44
CA SER A 40 -7.49 -11.60 -4.41
C SER A 40 -8.19 -10.43 -3.70
N TYR A 41 -7.45 -9.37 -3.38
CA TYR A 41 -8.04 -8.15 -2.81
C TYR A 41 -9.15 -7.57 -3.69
N PRO A 42 -9.01 -7.48 -5.04
CA PRO A 42 -10.07 -6.95 -5.89
C PRO A 42 -11.36 -7.78 -5.82
N GLU A 43 -11.27 -9.12 -5.72
CA GLU A 43 -12.46 -9.97 -5.60
C GLU A 43 -13.18 -9.77 -4.26
N LEU A 44 -12.43 -9.69 -3.16
CA LEU A 44 -12.98 -9.40 -1.83
C LEU A 44 -13.63 -8.02 -1.80
N ALA A 45 -12.95 -7.00 -2.33
CA ALA A 45 -13.49 -5.64 -2.42
C ALA A 45 -14.81 -5.60 -3.24
N ARG A 46 -14.82 -6.21 -4.43
CA ARG A 46 -16.05 -6.31 -5.25
C ARG A 46 -17.20 -7.01 -4.52
N ALA A 47 -16.89 -8.03 -3.71
CA ALA A 47 -17.92 -8.75 -2.94
C ALA A 47 -18.59 -7.85 -1.89
N LEU A 48 -17.81 -6.98 -1.23
CA LEU A 48 -18.34 -6.00 -0.28
C LEU A 48 -19.09 -4.87 -0.97
N LEU A 49 -18.49 -4.27 -2.01
CA LEU A 49 -19.07 -3.13 -2.73
C LEU A 49 -20.42 -3.45 -3.38
N ARG A 50 -20.64 -4.69 -3.85
CA ARG A 50 -21.95 -5.10 -4.41
C ARG A 50 -23.12 -5.03 -3.43
N ARG A 51 -22.85 -4.95 -2.12
CA ARG A 51 -23.88 -4.93 -1.06
C ARG A 51 -23.95 -3.61 -0.32
N ALA A 52 -23.13 -2.65 -0.73
CA ALA A 52 -22.99 -1.36 -0.11
C ALA A 52 -23.77 -0.29 -0.87
N ASP A 53 -24.31 0.68 -0.15
CA ASP A 53 -24.84 1.92 -0.71
C ASP A 53 -23.80 3.05 -0.63
N ALA A 54 -22.89 2.97 0.35
CA ALA A 54 -21.84 3.96 0.56
C ALA A 54 -20.47 3.31 0.81
N ALA A 55 -19.43 3.77 0.10
CA ALA A 55 -18.06 3.27 0.21
C ALA A 55 -17.03 4.39 0.29
N LEU A 56 -15.99 4.16 1.07
CA LEU A 56 -14.81 5.02 1.18
C LEU A 56 -13.57 4.24 0.78
N ASP A 57 -12.75 4.79 -0.12
CA ASP A 57 -11.44 4.25 -0.48
C ASP A 57 -10.34 5.18 0.06
N LEU A 58 -9.52 4.66 0.97
CA LEU A 58 -8.46 5.41 1.66
C LEU A 58 -7.15 5.28 0.89
N ASP A 59 -6.49 6.44 0.66
CA ASP A 59 -5.22 6.55 -0.05
C ASP A 59 -5.30 5.85 -1.43
N THR A 60 -6.28 6.29 -2.22
CA THR A 60 -6.66 5.66 -3.50
C THR A 60 -5.55 5.65 -4.57
N GLY A 61 -4.45 6.37 -4.33
CA GLY A 61 -3.38 6.54 -5.30
C GLY A 61 -3.84 7.32 -6.53
N GLY A 62 -3.59 6.79 -7.71
CA GLY A 62 -4.12 7.37 -8.96
C GLY A 62 -5.54 6.93 -9.29
N GLY A 63 -6.22 6.21 -8.38
CA GLY A 63 -7.59 5.71 -8.57
C GLY A 63 -7.71 4.48 -9.47
N GLU A 64 -6.59 3.81 -9.82
CA GLU A 64 -6.57 2.69 -10.76
C GLU A 64 -7.47 1.55 -10.29
N LEU A 65 -7.21 1.10 -9.06
CA LEU A 65 -7.94 -0.04 -8.50
C LEU A 65 -9.42 0.28 -8.31
N LEU A 66 -9.73 1.47 -7.75
CA LEU A 66 -11.13 1.84 -7.51
C LEU A 66 -11.92 1.90 -8.83
N ALA A 67 -11.33 2.46 -9.89
CA ALA A 67 -11.94 2.46 -11.22
C ALA A 67 -12.17 1.03 -11.78
N GLU A 68 -11.21 0.12 -11.55
CA GLU A 68 -11.32 -1.29 -11.96
C GLU A 68 -12.41 -2.04 -11.20
N LEU A 69 -12.73 -1.61 -9.99
CA LEU A 69 -13.78 -2.22 -9.15
C LEU A 69 -15.22 -1.88 -9.60
N ALA A 70 -15.40 -0.98 -10.56
CA ALA A 70 -16.73 -0.60 -11.04
C ALA A 70 -17.58 -1.83 -11.49
N PRO A 71 -18.92 -1.82 -11.31
CA PRO A 71 -19.73 -0.69 -10.83
C PRO A 71 -19.57 -0.42 -9.34
N LEU A 72 -19.48 0.86 -8.96
CA LEU A 72 -19.29 1.31 -7.59
C LEU A 72 -20.65 1.64 -6.92
N PRO A 73 -20.72 1.61 -5.57
CA PRO A 73 -21.87 2.13 -4.83
C PRO A 73 -22.19 3.58 -5.18
N PRO A 74 -23.47 4.00 -5.13
CA PRO A 74 -23.88 5.35 -5.53
C PRO A 74 -23.21 6.47 -4.71
N HIS A 75 -22.84 6.19 -3.45
CA HIS A 75 -22.16 7.14 -2.56
C HIS A 75 -20.71 6.71 -2.31
N THR A 76 -19.91 6.60 -3.38
CA THR A 76 -18.49 6.28 -3.25
C THR A 76 -17.68 7.57 -3.14
N VAL A 77 -16.75 7.60 -2.17
CA VAL A 77 -15.78 8.68 -1.94
C VAL A 77 -14.38 8.09 -1.94
N ALA A 78 -13.42 8.79 -2.54
CA ALA A 78 -12.01 8.44 -2.47
C ALA A 78 -11.24 9.53 -1.69
N VAL A 79 -10.21 9.11 -0.95
CA VAL A 79 -9.27 10.03 -0.28
C VAL A 79 -7.88 9.82 -0.85
N GLU A 80 -7.21 10.93 -1.22
CA GLU A 80 -5.82 10.94 -1.64
C GLU A 80 -5.16 12.23 -1.19
N SER A 81 -4.28 12.11 -0.21
CA SER A 81 -3.60 13.27 0.39
C SER A 81 -2.33 13.69 -0.33
N TRP A 82 -1.74 12.81 -1.16
CA TRP A 82 -0.53 13.15 -1.87
C TRP A 82 -0.84 14.03 -3.10
N ALA A 83 -0.36 15.28 -3.04
CA ALA A 83 -0.68 16.31 -4.03
C ALA A 83 -0.38 15.91 -5.50
N ARG A 84 0.55 14.97 -5.74
CA ARG A 84 0.86 14.49 -7.09
C ARG A 84 -0.18 13.52 -7.62
N ASN A 85 -0.74 12.67 -6.76
CA ASN A 85 -1.75 11.68 -7.16
C ASN A 85 -3.17 12.26 -7.23
N THR A 86 -3.48 13.23 -6.38
CA THR A 86 -4.82 13.82 -6.28
C THR A 86 -5.42 14.24 -7.64
N PRO A 87 -4.72 14.99 -8.53
CA PRO A 87 -5.28 15.35 -9.83
C PRO A 87 -5.47 14.11 -10.73
N VAL A 88 -4.55 13.15 -10.70
CA VAL A 88 -4.65 11.91 -11.49
C VAL A 88 -5.87 11.09 -11.07
N ALA A 89 -6.06 10.93 -9.75
CA ALA A 89 -7.23 10.24 -9.21
C ALA A 89 -8.54 10.95 -9.57
N ARG A 90 -8.58 12.29 -9.48
CA ARG A 90 -9.77 13.08 -9.87
C ARG A 90 -10.15 12.86 -11.32
N ASP A 91 -9.19 12.94 -12.23
CA ASP A 91 -9.43 12.75 -13.66
C ASP A 91 -9.91 11.31 -13.95
N ARG A 92 -9.27 10.31 -13.33
CA ARG A 92 -9.62 8.90 -13.53
C ARG A 92 -10.98 8.52 -12.94
N LEU A 93 -11.34 9.07 -11.79
CA LEU A 93 -12.57 8.71 -11.07
C LEU A 93 -13.77 9.60 -11.45
N ALA A 94 -13.56 10.72 -12.15
CA ALA A 94 -14.62 11.60 -12.61
C ALA A 94 -15.72 10.87 -13.45
N PRO A 95 -15.39 9.96 -14.38
CA PRO A 95 -16.42 9.23 -15.15
C PRO A 95 -17.34 8.36 -14.29
N PHE A 96 -16.91 8.01 -13.08
CA PHE A 96 -17.69 7.21 -12.13
C PHE A 96 -18.45 8.06 -11.11
N GLY A 97 -18.32 9.39 -11.19
CA GLY A 97 -18.96 10.32 -10.25
C GLY A 97 -18.36 10.29 -8.83
N VAL A 98 -17.14 9.77 -8.65
CA VAL A 98 -16.47 9.63 -7.37
C VAL A 98 -15.69 10.91 -7.03
N PRO A 99 -16.05 11.64 -5.96
CA PRO A 99 -15.26 12.77 -5.48
C PRO A 99 -13.95 12.28 -4.84
N VAL A 100 -12.84 13.00 -5.10
CA VAL A 100 -11.54 12.75 -4.49
C VAL A 100 -11.20 13.86 -3.52
N LEU A 101 -11.19 13.54 -2.23
CA LEU A 101 -10.87 14.43 -1.12
C LEU A 101 -9.37 14.36 -0.81
N THR A 102 -8.83 15.42 -0.22
CA THR A 102 -7.44 15.46 0.28
C THR A 102 -7.32 15.11 1.76
N GLU A 103 -8.46 15.13 2.47
CA GLU A 103 -8.57 14.83 3.90
C GLU A 103 -9.72 13.87 4.14
N LEU A 104 -9.70 13.19 5.28
CA LEU A 104 -10.80 12.31 5.68
C LEU A 104 -12.10 13.08 5.86
N PRO A 105 -13.26 12.48 5.51
CA PRO A 105 -14.56 13.07 5.82
C PRO A 105 -14.72 13.36 7.31
N GLY A 106 -15.34 14.52 7.62
CA GLY A 106 -15.57 14.95 8.99
C GLY A 106 -16.80 14.31 9.66
N GLY A 107 -17.62 13.57 8.90
CA GLY A 107 -18.85 12.94 9.37
C GLY A 107 -18.63 11.68 10.22
N GLU A 108 -19.74 11.09 10.65
CA GLU A 108 -19.77 9.83 11.42
C GLU A 108 -20.81 8.90 10.79
N GLU A 109 -20.55 7.57 10.84
CA GLU A 109 -21.49 6.54 10.39
C GLU A 109 -21.99 6.74 8.95
N GLU A 110 -21.10 7.13 8.05
CA GLU A 110 -21.45 7.46 6.67
C GLU A 110 -21.34 6.28 5.72
N PHE A 111 -20.42 5.32 5.99
CA PHE A 111 -20.03 4.30 5.02
C PHE A 111 -20.37 2.88 5.47
N ASP A 112 -20.85 2.07 4.52
CA ASP A 112 -21.08 0.64 4.70
C ASP A 112 -19.76 -0.14 4.53
N VAL A 113 -18.84 0.39 3.70
CA VAL A 113 -17.54 -0.22 3.40
C VAL A 113 -16.45 0.83 3.40
N VAL A 114 -15.35 0.54 4.11
CA VAL A 114 -14.09 1.25 4.00
C VAL A 114 -13.04 0.31 3.39
N LEU A 115 -12.41 0.75 2.32
CA LEU A 115 -11.30 0.08 1.64
C LEU A 115 -9.99 0.79 1.97
N SER A 116 -8.89 0.04 2.19
CA SER A 116 -7.54 0.57 2.34
C SER A 116 -6.55 -0.43 1.76
N ARG A 117 -5.87 -0.05 0.68
CA ARG A 117 -4.86 -0.91 0.08
C ARG A 117 -3.52 -0.21 0.01
N HIS A 118 -2.53 -0.73 0.77
CA HIS A 118 -1.17 -0.19 0.85
C HIS A 118 -1.10 1.27 1.30
N GLY A 119 -2.15 1.75 1.97
CA GLY A 119 -2.30 3.09 2.49
C GLY A 119 -2.30 3.14 4.02
N ARG A 120 -2.63 4.31 4.57
CA ARG A 120 -2.79 4.50 6.02
C ARG A 120 -3.93 3.65 6.56
N LEU A 121 -3.81 3.26 7.83
CA LEU A 121 -4.85 2.54 8.56
C LEU A 121 -5.23 3.32 9.83
N PRO A 122 -5.92 4.47 9.71
CA PRO A 122 -6.32 5.30 10.85
C PRO A 122 -7.50 4.67 11.58
N ALA A 123 -7.23 3.71 12.47
CA ALA A 123 -8.23 2.84 13.09
C ALA A 123 -9.39 3.58 13.74
N ALA A 124 -9.11 4.67 14.49
CA ALA A 124 -10.15 5.47 15.15
C ALA A 124 -11.07 6.19 14.14
N ASP A 125 -10.49 6.72 13.04
CA ASP A 125 -11.29 7.36 11.99
C ASP A 125 -12.09 6.33 11.20
N ILE A 126 -11.52 5.16 10.91
CA ILE A 126 -12.24 4.05 10.25
C ILE A 126 -13.45 3.64 11.09
N PHE A 127 -13.25 3.46 12.41
CA PHE A 127 -14.36 3.16 13.32
C PHE A 127 -15.42 4.27 13.26
N ARG A 128 -15.04 5.52 13.36
CA ARG A 128 -15.96 6.68 13.32
C ARG A 128 -16.76 6.74 12.02
N LEU A 129 -16.12 6.50 10.89
CA LEU A 129 -16.72 6.64 9.55
C LEU A 129 -17.61 5.47 9.14
N LEU A 130 -17.33 4.25 9.63
CA LEU A 130 -18.17 3.09 9.36
C LEU A 130 -19.51 3.20 10.08
N ARG A 131 -20.58 2.78 9.43
CA ARG A 131 -21.88 2.53 10.07
C ARG A 131 -21.82 1.31 11.00
N PRO A 132 -22.70 1.19 12.00
CA PRO A 132 -22.90 -0.09 12.68
C PRO A 132 -23.19 -1.21 11.65
N GLY A 133 -22.46 -2.32 11.74
CA GLY A 133 -22.49 -3.40 10.76
C GLY A 133 -21.63 -3.14 9.50
N GLY A 134 -20.99 -1.99 9.38
CA GLY A 134 -20.11 -1.66 8.26
C GLY A 134 -18.79 -2.41 8.30
N HIS A 135 -18.18 -2.62 7.14
CA HIS A 135 -17.02 -3.47 6.93
C HIS A 135 -15.76 -2.68 6.56
N LEU A 136 -14.64 -3.03 7.15
CA LEU A 136 -13.30 -2.68 6.68
C LEU A 136 -12.70 -3.85 5.90
N LEU A 137 -12.12 -3.57 4.73
CA LEU A 137 -11.19 -4.44 4.04
C LEU A 137 -9.88 -3.70 3.85
N SER A 138 -8.80 -4.21 4.45
CA SER A 138 -7.47 -3.64 4.33
C SER A 138 -6.45 -4.67 3.85
N GLN A 139 -5.62 -4.29 2.86
CA GLN A 139 -4.40 -5.01 2.50
C GLN A 139 -3.21 -4.09 2.67
N GLN A 140 -2.19 -4.56 3.37
CA GLN A 140 -1.04 -3.76 3.76
C GLN A 140 0.28 -4.39 3.35
N VAL A 141 1.32 -3.55 3.32
CA VAL A 141 2.72 -3.95 3.20
C VAL A 141 3.32 -3.96 4.59
N GLY A 142 3.87 -5.09 5.02
CA GLY A 142 4.51 -5.22 6.32
C GLY A 142 5.92 -4.67 6.36
N SER A 143 6.47 -4.51 7.56
CA SER A 143 7.80 -3.92 7.79
C SER A 143 8.96 -4.78 7.26
N ASP A 144 8.74 -6.08 7.05
CA ASP A 144 9.75 -7.00 6.55
C ASP A 144 9.73 -7.12 5.02
N ASP A 145 8.94 -6.28 4.34
CA ASP A 145 8.86 -6.25 2.88
C ASP A 145 10.23 -6.01 2.26
N LEU A 146 10.65 -6.95 1.43
CA LEU A 146 11.96 -6.98 0.78
C LEU A 146 13.16 -6.82 1.75
N ALA A 147 13.03 -7.24 3.01
CA ALA A 147 14.11 -7.15 4.00
C ALA A 147 15.39 -7.87 3.53
N GLY A 148 15.26 -8.96 2.77
CA GLY A 148 16.37 -9.65 2.12
C GLY A 148 17.13 -8.79 1.12
N LEU A 149 16.46 -7.87 0.43
CA LEU A 149 17.09 -6.91 -0.47
C LEU A 149 17.90 -5.86 0.33
N ASN A 150 17.34 -5.34 1.42
CA ASN A 150 18.07 -4.43 2.32
C ASN A 150 19.34 -5.12 2.85
N ALA A 151 19.22 -6.36 3.32
CA ALA A 151 20.35 -7.14 3.83
C ALA A 151 21.43 -7.38 2.75
N ALA A 152 21.04 -7.74 1.51
CA ALA A 152 21.97 -7.96 0.41
C ALA A 152 22.76 -6.68 0.05
N LEU A 153 22.17 -5.51 0.26
CA LEU A 153 22.80 -4.22 0.04
C LEU A 153 23.52 -3.67 1.28
N GLY A 154 23.40 -4.32 2.44
CA GLY A 154 23.95 -3.84 3.71
C GLY A 154 23.21 -2.59 4.24
N ALA A 155 21.97 -2.40 3.82
CA ALA A 155 21.12 -1.32 4.30
C ALA A 155 20.43 -1.71 5.63
N PRO A 156 20.07 -0.73 6.48
CA PRO A 156 19.42 -1.01 7.75
C PRO A 156 18.03 -1.64 7.55
N PRO A 157 17.55 -2.46 8.51
CA PRO A 157 16.17 -2.95 8.50
C PRO A 157 15.18 -1.80 8.78
N ALA A 158 13.89 -2.08 8.60
CA ALA A 158 12.84 -1.14 8.99
C ALA A 158 12.90 -0.80 10.49
N HIS A 159 12.65 0.46 10.83
CA HIS A 159 12.80 0.96 12.20
C HIS A 159 11.61 0.65 13.12
N HIS A 160 10.49 0.20 12.59
CA HIS A 160 9.28 -0.09 13.35
C HIS A 160 8.66 -1.40 12.88
N ARG A 161 8.00 -2.08 13.80
CA ARG A 161 7.25 -3.30 13.48
C ARG A 161 5.86 -2.93 12.98
N TRP A 162 5.56 -3.30 11.72
CA TRP A 162 4.24 -3.23 11.13
C TRP A 162 3.90 -4.57 10.50
N CYS A 163 2.90 -5.25 11.03
CA CYS A 163 2.49 -6.59 10.65
C CYS A 163 1.00 -6.76 10.96
N ALA A 164 0.43 -7.88 10.56
CA ALA A 164 -0.98 -8.17 10.76
C ALA A 164 -1.41 -8.08 12.24
N GLU A 165 -0.61 -8.64 13.16
CA GLU A 165 -0.89 -8.60 14.61
C GLU A 165 -1.00 -7.17 15.13
N VAL A 166 -0.05 -6.29 14.78
CA VAL A 166 -0.03 -4.88 15.23
C VAL A 166 -1.22 -4.11 14.66
N ALA A 167 -1.53 -4.33 13.40
CA ALA A 167 -2.64 -3.67 12.73
C ALA A 167 -4.00 -4.14 13.28
N ALA A 168 -4.16 -5.45 13.50
CA ALA A 168 -5.37 -6.02 14.09
C ALA A 168 -5.61 -5.48 15.51
N ALA A 169 -4.58 -5.47 16.36
CA ALA A 169 -4.67 -4.92 17.71
C ALA A 169 -5.10 -3.45 17.71
N ALA A 170 -4.57 -2.63 16.79
CA ALA A 170 -4.96 -1.23 16.68
C ALA A 170 -6.42 -1.04 16.26
N LEU A 171 -6.95 -1.91 15.38
CA LEU A 171 -8.35 -1.89 14.98
C LEU A 171 -9.28 -2.32 16.13
N GLU A 172 -8.89 -3.35 16.88
CA GLU A 172 -9.63 -3.82 18.07
C GLU A 172 -9.63 -2.77 19.18
N GLU A 173 -8.50 -2.11 19.44
CA GLU A 173 -8.41 -1.00 20.41
C GLU A 173 -9.33 0.18 20.02
N ALA A 174 -9.53 0.41 18.72
CA ALA A 174 -10.47 1.41 18.22
C ALA A 174 -11.94 0.99 18.29
N GLY A 175 -12.26 -0.26 18.66
CA GLY A 175 -13.62 -0.78 18.82
C GLY A 175 -14.13 -1.58 17.61
N LEU A 176 -13.30 -1.86 16.62
CA LEU A 176 -13.65 -2.74 15.49
C LEU A 176 -13.51 -4.21 15.92
N HIS A 177 -14.38 -5.06 15.39
CA HIS A 177 -14.26 -6.52 15.54
C HIS A 177 -13.52 -7.10 14.33
N VAL A 178 -12.30 -7.60 14.54
CA VAL A 178 -11.50 -8.23 13.48
C VAL A 178 -12.06 -9.62 13.18
N THR A 179 -12.42 -9.88 11.94
CA THR A 179 -13.09 -11.11 11.48
C THR A 179 -12.20 -12.04 10.67
N ASP A 180 -11.18 -11.50 10.00
CA ASP A 180 -10.22 -12.28 9.20
C ASP A 180 -8.86 -11.59 9.21
N VAL A 181 -7.80 -12.39 9.38
CA VAL A 181 -6.41 -11.94 9.32
C VAL A 181 -5.61 -12.96 8.51
N ARG A 182 -4.93 -12.48 7.48
CA ARG A 182 -4.01 -13.28 6.65
C ARG A 182 -2.69 -12.56 6.53
N GLU A 183 -1.60 -13.30 6.58
CA GLU A 183 -0.25 -12.75 6.43
C GLU A 183 0.62 -13.73 5.65
N GLU A 184 1.27 -13.24 4.60
CA GLU A 184 2.07 -14.06 3.69
C GLU A 184 3.34 -13.32 3.25
N HIS A 185 4.35 -14.11 2.88
CA HIS A 185 5.64 -13.63 2.40
C HIS A 185 5.94 -14.22 1.02
N PRO A 186 5.23 -13.78 -0.04
CA PRO A 186 5.46 -14.28 -1.39
C PRO A 186 6.84 -13.88 -1.91
N ASP A 187 7.42 -14.74 -2.76
CA ASP A 187 8.71 -14.49 -3.39
C ASP A 187 8.65 -13.32 -4.38
N VAL A 188 9.72 -12.55 -4.41
CA VAL A 188 10.02 -11.52 -5.43
C VAL A 188 11.37 -11.85 -6.05
N ILE A 189 11.41 -11.96 -7.38
CA ILE A 189 12.58 -12.44 -8.12
C ILE A 189 13.14 -11.28 -8.96
N PHE A 190 14.41 -10.98 -8.73
CA PHE A 190 15.18 -10.01 -9.52
C PHE A 190 16.16 -10.75 -10.42
N HIS A 191 16.04 -10.60 -11.73
CA HIS A 191 16.91 -11.22 -12.73
C HIS A 191 18.09 -10.35 -13.13
N SER A 192 18.13 -9.11 -12.68
CA SER A 192 19.26 -8.20 -12.94
C SER A 192 19.39 -7.15 -11.84
N VAL A 193 20.61 -6.63 -11.67
CA VAL A 193 20.84 -5.48 -10.79
C VAL A 193 20.09 -4.22 -11.25
N GLY A 194 19.80 -4.09 -12.56
CA GLY A 194 18.98 -3.01 -13.08
C GLY A 194 17.56 -3.02 -12.55
N GLU A 195 16.98 -4.21 -12.33
CA GLU A 195 15.66 -4.36 -11.70
C GLU A 195 15.69 -3.96 -10.21
N VAL A 196 16.75 -4.32 -9.50
CA VAL A 196 16.98 -3.89 -8.11
C VAL A 196 17.05 -2.36 -8.02
N VAL A 197 17.83 -1.73 -8.90
CA VAL A 197 17.94 -0.26 -8.94
C VAL A 197 16.59 0.38 -9.27
N ARG A 198 15.82 -0.20 -10.20
CA ARG A 198 14.48 0.27 -10.52
C ARG A 198 13.56 0.20 -9.33
N GLN A 199 13.51 -0.95 -8.64
CA GLN A 199 12.71 -1.13 -7.41
C GLN A 199 13.00 -0.04 -6.39
N LEU A 200 14.28 0.22 -6.11
CA LEU A 200 14.67 1.22 -5.10
C LEU A 200 14.41 2.67 -5.53
N ARG A 201 14.31 2.93 -6.83
CA ARG A 201 13.88 4.24 -7.36
C ARG A 201 12.37 4.43 -7.32
N ASP A 202 11.61 3.36 -7.57
CA ASP A 202 10.15 3.38 -7.55
C ASP A 202 9.62 3.37 -6.09
N VAL A 203 10.42 2.83 -5.14
CA VAL A 203 10.09 2.73 -3.69
C VAL A 203 11.20 3.40 -2.85
N PRO A 204 11.35 4.73 -2.91
CA PRO A 204 12.48 5.44 -2.29
C PRO A 204 12.50 5.37 -0.76
N TRP A 205 11.40 5.04 -0.12
CA TRP A 205 11.33 4.83 1.33
C TRP A 205 11.90 3.47 1.78
N GLN A 206 12.13 2.52 0.86
CA GLN A 206 12.75 1.22 1.15
C GLN A 206 14.15 1.39 1.72
N ILE A 207 14.98 2.20 1.04
CA ILE A 207 16.31 2.62 1.48
C ILE A 207 16.42 4.13 1.24
N ARG A 208 16.14 4.92 2.28
CA ARG A 208 15.97 6.39 2.17
C ARG A 208 17.17 7.13 1.59
N ASP A 209 18.37 6.61 1.79
CA ASP A 209 19.63 7.21 1.34
C ASP A 209 20.23 6.48 0.14
N PHE A 210 19.40 5.76 -0.60
CA PHE A 210 19.85 5.01 -1.78
C PHE A 210 20.33 5.93 -2.88
N SER A 211 21.56 5.68 -3.34
CA SER A 211 22.05 6.11 -4.64
C SER A 211 22.94 5.02 -5.23
N THR A 212 23.03 4.99 -6.54
CA THR A 212 23.87 4.00 -7.24
C THR A 212 25.35 4.15 -6.90
N GLU A 213 25.79 5.38 -6.60
CA GLU A 213 27.15 5.70 -6.20
C GLU A 213 27.45 5.18 -4.79
N LYS A 214 26.57 5.49 -3.84
CA LYS A 214 26.74 5.08 -2.44
C LYS A 214 26.73 3.57 -2.26
N TYR A 215 25.89 2.88 -3.04
CA TYR A 215 25.70 1.43 -2.95
C TYR A 215 26.45 0.66 -4.07
N ALA A 216 27.42 1.30 -4.78
CA ALA A 216 28.10 0.72 -5.94
C ALA A 216 28.70 -0.67 -5.66
N ASP A 217 29.46 -0.81 -4.56
CA ASP A 217 30.09 -2.08 -4.18
C ASP A 217 29.06 -3.17 -3.84
N ALA A 218 27.97 -2.79 -3.15
CA ALA A 218 26.90 -3.70 -2.80
C ALA A 218 26.12 -4.15 -4.05
N LEU A 219 25.81 -3.23 -4.95
CA LEU A 219 25.19 -3.54 -6.24
C LEU A 219 26.09 -4.44 -7.09
N GLY A 220 27.41 -4.24 -7.08
CA GLY A 220 28.38 -5.11 -7.75
C GLY A 220 28.37 -6.54 -7.20
N ARG A 221 28.23 -6.71 -5.87
CA ARG A 221 28.07 -8.03 -5.25
C ARG A 221 26.75 -8.69 -5.65
N VAL A 222 25.65 -7.92 -5.65
CA VAL A 222 24.33 -8.40 -6.09
C VAL A 222 24.34 -8.81 -7.56
N ASP A 223 24.97 -8.01 -8.45
CA ASP A 223 25.12 -8.35 -9.86
C ASP A 223 25.90 -9.65 -10.06
N SER A 224 27.02 -9.81 -9.33
CA SER A 224 27.82 -11.03 -9.36
C SER A 224 27.04 -12.25 -8.87
N PHE A 225 26.24 -12.08 -7.81
CA PHE A 225 25.37 -13.13 -7.29
C PHE A 225 24.30 -13.55 -8.32
N ILE A 226 23.63 -12.57 -8.93
CA ILE A 226 22.59 -12.83 -9.95
C ILE A 226 23.21 -13.55 -11.17
N ARG A 227 24.38 -13.11 -11.64
CA ARG A 227 25.06 -13.77 -12.76
C ARG A 227 25.44 -15.22 -12.46
N LEU A 228 25.80 -15.52 -11.20
CA LEU A 228 26.19 -16.87 -10.80
C LEU A 228 24.98 -17.79 -10.59
N HIS A 229 23.90 -17.27 -10.00
CA HIS A 229 22.74 -18.05 -9.54
C HIS A 229 21.50 -17.89 -10.42
N GLY A 230 21.52 -16.99 -11.40
CA GLY A 230 20.41 -16.71 -12.32
C GLY A 230 19.43 -15.65 -11.83
N ALA A 231 19.29 -15.47 -10.51
CA ALA A 231 18.40 -14.48 -9.91
C ALA A 231 18.74 -14.21 -8.44
N LEU A 232 18.27 -13.07 -7.92
CA LEU A 232 18.15 -12.80 -6.49
C LEU A 232 16.67 -12.97 -6.11
N THR A 233 16.37 -13.93 -5.24
CA THR A 233 15.03 -14.12 -4.66
C THR A 233 15.00 -13.54 -3.26
N VAL A 234 14.03 -12.68 -3.00
CA VAL A 234 13.71 -12.13 -1.68
C VAL A 234 12.20 -12.25 -1.44
N THR A 235 11.73 -12.00 -0.22
CA THR A 235 10.31 -12.12 0.09
C THR A 235 9.67 -10.74 0.22
N ALA A 236 8.48 -10.58 -0.33
CA ALA A 236 7.57 -9.52 0.04
C ALA A 236 6.94 -9.81 1.40
N HIS A 237 6.30 -8.82 2.01
CA HIS A 237 5.49 -9.00 3.21
C HIS A 237 4.13 -8.36 2.97
N ARG A 238 3.09 -9.18 2.87
CA ARG A 238 1.71 -8.74 2.63
C ARG A 238 0.80 -9.28 3.71
N PHE A 239 -0.12 -8.45 4.18
CA PHE A 239 -1.18 -8.92 5.06
C PHE A 239 -2.54 -8.30 4.71
N LEU A 240 -3.60 -9.03 5.03
CA LEU A 240 -4.98 -8.64 4.80
C LEU A 240 -5.72 -8.72 6.12
N ILE A 241 -6.54 -7.72 6.38
CA ILE A 241 -7.43 -7.69 7.54
C ILE A 241 -8.84 -7.35 7.08
N GLN A 242 -9.81 -8.08 7.59
CA GLN A 242 -11.22 -7.71 7.55
C GLN A 242 -11.71 -7.44 8.96
N ALA A 243 -12.48 -6.38 9.13
CA ALA A 243 -13.08 -6.03 10.40
C ALA A 243 -14.49 -5.46 10.21
N VAL A 244 -15.29 -5.49 11.26
CA VAL A 244 -16.67 -4.99 11.28
C VAL A 244 -16.84 -4.05 12.46
N ARG A 245 -17.53 -2.94 12.25
CA ARG A 245 -18.05 -2.11 13.34
C ARG A 245 -19.31 -2.75 13.89
N SER A 246 -19.28 -3.23 15.14
CA SER A 246 -20.43 -3.80 15.86
C SER A 246 -21.42 -2.73 16.26
#